data_9f32ca7fa588cc2b60fae4c924f744b1
#
_entry.id   9f32ca7fa588cc2b60fae4c924f744b1
#
_cell.length_a   1.000
_cell.length_b   1.000
_cell.length_c   1.000
_cell.angle_alpha   90.00
_cell.angle_beta   90.00
_cell.angle_gamma   90.00
#
_symmetry.space_group_name_H-M   'P 1'
#
loop_
_entity.id
_entity.type
_entity.pdbx_description
1 polymer ?
#
loop_
_entity_poly.entity_id
_entity_poly.type
_entity_poly.pdbx_seq_one_letter_code
_entity_poly.pdbx_strand_id
1 'polypeptide(L)'
;DKPIANTVAEGIAIADVCKQHGVLLSLGYQRRRQGHFRWIKQQIDDGNFGKLVQAEANICRDRLGKIDLSSWRYQADGMPGGVMLQIGIHYVDVLEYLMGNVVRVMGRSSQLVLPGDNPDVANLILEHESGAISNLTASYASASEYYMMNIYGKEMSAYYDLFGGLRYLKRHEVKSHAVAVDKVDDIRAELDEFAECIRTGKPPETDGYWAARNLAVIKAGVRSAREGRLIEVAEVLESGE
;
A
#
# COMPACT_ATOMS: atom_id res chain seq x y z
N ASP A 1 -5.29 11.27 8.34
CA ASP A 1 -4.21 10.29 8.56
C ASP A 1 -4.71 8.89 8.20
N LYS A 2 -3.80 7.96 7.96
CA LYS A 2 -4.11 6.54 7.71
C LYS A 2 -3.73 5.68 8.94
N PRO A 3 -4.36 4.52 9.15
CA PRO A 3 -5.55 4.01 8.45
C PRO A 3 -6.80 4.89 8.73
N ILE A 4 -7.83 4.73 7.93
CA ILE A 4 -9.08 5.50 8.11
C ILE A 4 -9.75 5.21 9.46
N ALA A 5 -9.68 3.97 9.92
CA ALA A 5 -10.27 3.48 11.18
C ALA A 5 -9.57 2.18 11.60
N ASN A 6 -9.98 1.59 12.73
CA ASN A 6 -9.50 0.28 13.16
C ASN A 6 -10.28 -0.88 12.53
N THR A 7 -11.51 -0.65 12.10
CA THR A 7 -12.35 -1.62 11.39
C THR A 7 -12.82 -1.09 10.04
N VAL A 8 -13.14 -2.01 9.14
CA VAL A 8 -13.65 -1.65 7.81
C VAL A 8 -15.03 -1.00 7.91
N ALA A 9 -15.90 -1.50 8.80
CA ALA A 9 -17.22 -0.94 9.05
C ALA A 9 -17.15 0.52 9.50
N GLU A 10 -16.26 0.85 10.44
CA GLU A 10 -16.02 2.24 10.86
C GLU A 10 -15.51 3.10 9.71
N GLY A 11 -14.58 2.57 8.89
CA GLY A 11 -14.06 3.27 7.73
C GLY A 11 -15.14 3.60 6.71
N ILE A 12 -16.03 2.65 6.41
CA ILE A 12 -17.17 2.85 5.53
C ILE A 12 -18.15 3.87 6.15
N ALA A 13 -18.47 3.74 7.44
CA ALA A 13 -19.38 4.67 8.12
C ALA A 13 -18.87 6.13 8.07
N ILE A 14 -17.54 6.34 8.23
CA ILE A 14 -16.92 7.66 8.08
C ILE A 14 -17.12 8.19 6.64
N ALA A 15 -16.86 7.33 5.65
CA ALA A 15 -17.03 7.70 4.24
C ALA A 15 -18.49 8.05 3.91
N ASP A 16 -19.45 7.26 4.41
CA ASP A 16 -20.88 7.47 4.22
C ASP A 16 -21.36 8.79 4.85
N VAL A 17 -20.94 9.10 6.07
CA VAL A 17 -21.28 10.36 6.74
C VAL A 17 -20.75 11.55 5.94
N CYS A 18 -19.48 11.50 5.50
CA CYS A 18 -18.92 12.56 4.67
C CYS A 18 -19.70 12.74 3.37
N LYS A 19 -20.05 11.65 2.69
CA LYS A 19 -20.85 11.65 1.46
C LYS A 19 -22.24 12.21 1.68
N GLN A 20 -22.94 11.80 2.76
CA GLN A 20 -24.28 12.29 3.09
C GLN A 20 -24.32 13.80 3.35
N HIS A 21 -23.24 14.35 3.91
CA HIS A 21 -23.13 15.78 4.21
C HIS A 21 -22.44 16.58 3.08
N GLY A 22 -22.10 15.96 1.95
CA GLY A 22 -21.43 16.62 0.83
C GLY A 22 -20.01 17.11 1.17
N VAL A 23 -19.35 16.47 2.14
CA VAL A 23 -18.00 16.80 2.57
C VAL A 23 -17.01 15.86 1.88
N LEU A 24 -15.94 16.43 1.29
CA LEU A 24 -14.86 15.64 0.71
C LEU A 24 -13.99 15.03 1.83
N LEU A 25 -13.67 13.77 1.67
CA LEU A 25 -12.78 13.02 2.56
C LEU A 25 -11.58 12.51 1.77
N SER A 26 -10.37 12.85 2.20
CA SER A 26 -9.12 12.34 1.63
C SER A 26 -8.25 11.70 2.72
N LEU A 27 -7.60 10.60 2.41
CA LEU A 27 -6.72 9.87 3.32
C LEU A 27 -5.25 10.01 2.91
N GLY A 28 -4.36 10.04 3.91
CA GLY A 28 -2.93 10.29 3.78
C GLY A 28 -2.13 9.15 3.15
N TYR A 29 -2.37 8.85 1.87
CA TYR A 29 -1.62 7.88 1.08
C TYR A 29 -0.61 8.58 0.15
N GLN A 30 0.26 9.41 0.74
CA GLN A 30 1.20 10.26 0.02
C GLN A 30 2.16 9.49 -0.90
N ARG A 31 2.45 8.21 -0.61
CA ARG A 31 3.47 7.44 -1.36
C ARG A 31 3.16 7.32 -2.85
N ARG A 32 1.89 7.16 -3.24
CA ARG A 32 1.51 7.12 -4.66
C ARG A 32 1.87 8.39 -5.44
N ARG A 33 2.15 9.51 -4.73
CA ARG A 33 2.52 10.79 -5.31
C ARG A 33 4.01 10.92 -5.63
N GLN A 34 4.83 9.97 -5.15
CA GLN A 34 6.26 9.94 -5.45
C GLN A 34 6.49 9.80 -6.96
N GLY A 35 7.43 10.54 -7.50
CA GLY A 35 7.66 10.67 -8.93
C GLY A 35 7.86 9.32 -9.65
N HIS A 36 8.53 8.36 -9.01
CA HIS A 36 8.71 7.03 -9.57
C HIS A 36 7.40 6.25 -9.71
N PHE A 37 6.46 6.34 -8.75
CA PHE A 37 5.16 5.66 -8.87
C PHE A 37 4.24 6.36 -9.87
N ARG A 38 4.30 7.70 -9.96
CA ARG A 38 3.58 8.45 -10.99
C ARG A 38 4.08 8.14 -12.39
N TRP A 39 5.41 8.03 -12.57
CA TRP A 39 5.97 7.61 -13.84
C TRP A 39 5.52 6.19 -14.23
N ILE A 40 5.61 5.22 -13.30
CA ILE A 40 5.16 3.84 -13.56
C ILE A 40 3.68 3.83 -13.95
N LYS A 41 2.83 4.55 -13.20
CA LYS A 41 1.39 4.63 -13.52
C LYS A 41 1.15 5.19 -14.91
N GLN A 42 1.82 6.26 -15.28
CA GLN A 42 1.72 6.83 -16.63
C GLN A 42 2.11 5.80 -17.70
N GLN A 43 3.19 5.05 -17.51
CA GLN A 43 3.58 4.01 -18.46
C GLN A 43 2.55 2.87 -18.56
N ILE A 44 1.88 2.53 -17.45
CA ILE A 44 0.80 1.55 -17.44
C ILE A 44 -0.40 2.09 -18.22
N ASP A 45 -0.81 3.33 -17.97
CA ASP A 45 -1.97 3.98 -18.62
C ASP A 45 -1.73 4.19 -20.13
N ASP A 46 -0.49 4.46 -20.53
CA ASP A 46 -0.06 4.54 -21.93
C ASP A 46 0.02 3.16 -22.62
N GLY A 47 -0.20 2.05 -21.88
CA GLY A 47 -0.17 0.69 -22.40
C GLY A 47 1.23 0.11 -22.62
N ASN A 48 2.31 0.81 -22.22
CA ASN A 48 3.69 0.40 -22.46
C ASN A 48 4.08 -0.92 -21.76
N PHE A 49 3.44 -1.25 -20.63
CA PHE A 49 3.67 -2.53 -19.94
C PHE A 49 3.03 -3.72 -20.65
N GLY A 50 2.03 -3.50 -21.52
CA GLY A 50 1.12 -4.54 -21.96
C GLY A 50 0.32 -5.11 -20.77
N LYS A 51 0.05 -6.42 -20.76
CA LYS A 51 -0.61 -7.08 -19.63
C LYS A 51 0.33 -7.10 -18.42
N LEU A 52 -0.13 -6.56 -17.29
CA LEU A 52 0.57 -6.69 -16.00
C LEU A 52 0.45 -8.13 -15.51
N VAL A 53 1.54 -8.69 -14.98
CA VAL A 53 1.60 -10.10 -14.57
C VAL A 53 2.00 -10.29 -13.12
N GLN A 54 2.91 -9.47 -12.61
CA GLN A 54 3.46 -9.61 -11.26
C GLN A 54 3.94 -8.27 -10.70
N ALA A 55 3.95 -8.14 -9.36
CA ALA A 55 4.69 -7.11 -8.65
C ALA A 55 5.40 -7.66 -7.42
N GLU A 56 6.50 -7.02 -7.05
CA GLU A 56 7.24 -7.27 -5.81
C GLU A 56 7.41 -5.95 -5.06
N ALA A 57 7.14 -5.96 -3.77
CA ALA A 57 7.26 -4.78 -2.93
C ALA A 57 7.90 -5.12 -1.59
N ASN A 58 8.77 -4.24 -1.11
CA ASN A 58 9.38 -4.34 0.20
C ASN A 58 9.39 -2.97 0.88
N ILE A 59 8.96 -2.92 2.12
CA ILE A 59 9.03 -1.72 2.96
C ILE A 59 9.60 -2.08 4.31
N CYS A 60 10.90 -1.85 4.49
CA CYS A 60 11.63 -2.14 5.72
C CYS A 60 12.07 -0.86 6.42
N ARG A 61 11.98 -0.84 7.73
CA ARG A 61 12.47 0.24 8.58
C ARG A 61 13.25 -0.30 9.75
N ASP A 62 14.31 0.41 10.13
CA ASP A 62 14.98 0.21 11.41
C ASP A 62 14.21 0.97 12.50
N ARG A 63 13.54 0.22 13.36
CA ARG A 63 12.84 0.74 14.55
C ARG A 63 13.47 0.26 15.87
N LEU A 64 14.54 -0.53 15.81
CA LEU A 64 15.11 -1.22 16.95
C LEU A 64 15.55 -0.30 18.10
N GLY A 65 16.00 0.92 17.79
CA GLY A 65 16.43 1.91 18.78
C GLY A 65 15.48 3.10 18.96
N LYS A 66 14.30 3.10 18.34
CA LYS A 66 13.43 4.29 18.22
C LYS A 66 12.00 4.05 18.66
N ILE A 67 11.74 2.97 19.39
CA ILE A 67 10.38 2.60 19.78
C ILE A 67 10.06 3.10 21.18
N ASP A 68 9.00 3.87 21.25
CA ASP A 68 8.26 4.11 22.49
C ASP A 68 7.14 3.06 22.59
N LEU A 69 7.37 2.03 23.38
CA LEU A 69 6.41 0.93 23.59
C LEU A 69 5.13 1.39 24.29
N SER A 70 5.10 2.56 24.91
CA SER A 70 3.88 3.14 25.46
C SER A 70 2.97 3.71 24.38
N SER A 71 3.49 3.93 23.17
CA SER A 71 2.71 4.42 22.05
C SER A 71 1.72 3.35 21.57
N TRP A 72 0.47 3.75 21.40
CA TRP A 72 -0.60 2.93 20.86
C TRP A 72 -0.24 2.24 19.51
N ARG A 73 0.70 2.82 18.76
CA ARG A 73 1.18 2.28 17.48
C ARG A 73 1.84 0.91 17.60
N TYR A 74 2.36 0.57 18.77
CA TYR A 74 3.07 -0.70 19.00
C TYR A 74 2.27 -1.69 19.83
N GLN A 75 1.05 -1.31 20.24
CA GLN A 75 0.13 -2.19 20.97
C GLN A 75 -0.86 -2.84 20.00
N ALA A 76 -1.11 -4.14 20.16
CA ALA A 76 -2.00 -4.90 19.27
C ALA A 76 -3.43 -4.33 19.25
N ASP A 77 -3.94 -3.88 20.39
CA ASP A 77 -5.26 -3.26 20.50
C ASP A 77 -5.35 -1.91 19.80
N GLY A 78 -4.26 -1.11 19.84
CA GLY A 78 -4.22 0.21 19.23
C GLY A 78 -3.95 0.18 17.73
N MET A 79 -3.20 -0.83 17.25
CA MET A 79 -2.79 -0.98 15.85
C MET A 79 -2.78 -2.47 15.47
N PRO A 80 -3.95 -3.11 15.35
CA PRO A 80 -4.03 -4.54 15.07
C PRO A 80 -3.43 -4.89 13.68
N GLY A 81 -2.42 -5.78 13.67
CA GLY A 81 -1.68 -6.14 12.47
C GLY A 81 -0.29 -5.47 12.36
N GLY A 82 0.09 -4.65 13.33
CA GLY A 82 1.45 -4.16 13.53
C GLY A 82 2.07 -3.49 12.29
N VAL A 83 3.21 -3.99 11.87
CA VAL A 83 4.00 -3.43 10.76
C VAL A 83 3.20 -3.34 9.46
N MET A 84 2.31 -4.31 9.18
CA MET A 84 1.54 -4.31 7.94
C MET A 84 0.52 -3.15 7.92
N LEU A 85 -0.19 -2.92 9.03
CA LEU A 85 -1.15 -1.80 9.12
C LEU A 85 -0.45 -0.44 9.20
N GLN A 86 0.71 -0.35 9.84
CA GLN A 86 1.41 0.93 10.00
C GLN A 86 2.12 1.42 8.74
N ILE A 87 2.90 0.54 8.08
CA ILE A 87 3.70 0.91 6.90
C ILE A 87 3.32 0.12 5.66
N GLY A 88 2.94 -1.16 5.79
CA GLY A 88 2.55 -1.99 4.67
C GLY A 88 1.35 -1.43 3.90
N ILE A 89 0.40 -0.79 4.59
CA ILE A 89 -0.78 -0.17 3.98
C ILE A 89 -0.44 0.87 2.90
N HIS A 90 0.67 1.59 3.03
CA HIS A 90 1.11 2.52 2.00
C HIS A 90 1.51 1.82 0.70
N TYR A 91 2.01 0.59 0.81
CA TYR A 91 2.41 -0.19 -0.36
C TYR A 91 1.24 -1.01 -0.91
N VAL A 92 0.27 -1.40 -0.07
CA VAL A 92 -1.03 -1.92 -0.54
C VAL A 92 -1.71 -0.86 -1.41
N ASP A 93 -1.76 0.40 -0.94
CA ASP A 93 -2.28 1.52 -1.71
C ASP A 93 -1.60 1.68 -3.07
N VAL A 94 -0.26 1.67 -3.11
CA VAL A 94 0.48 1.80 -4.37
C VAL A 94 0.27 0.58 -5.27
N LEU A 95 0.24 -0.64 -4.71
CA LEU A 95 -0.01 -1.85 -5.49
C LEU A 95 -1.42 -1.85 -6.10
N GLU A 96 -2.48 -1.49 -5.34
CA GLU A 96 -3.81 -1.36 -5.93
C GLU A 96 -3.89 -0.22 -6.95
N TYR A 97 -3.19 0.89 -6.73
CA TYR A 97 -3.11 2.00 -7.68
C TYR A 97 -2.46 1.61 -9.02
N LEU A 98 -1.43 0.74 -9.00
CA LEU A 98 -0.69 0.32 -10.18
C LEU A 98 -1.27 -0.94 -10.83
N MET A 99 -1.63 -1.95 -10.02
CA MET A 99 -1.99 -3.30 -10.48
C MET A 99 -3.50 -3.56 -10.54
N GLY A 100 -4.31 -2.63 -9.99
CA GLY A 100 -5.75 -2.81 -9.81
C GLY A 100 -6.11 -3.52 -8.50
N ASN A 101 -7.40 -3.68 -8.27
CA ASN A 101 -7.96 -4.20 -7.03
C ASN A 101 -7.40 -5.56 -6.63
N VAL A 102 -7.06 -5.70 -5.35
CA VAL A 102 -6.75 -6.98 -4.72
C VAL A 102 -8.07 -7.69 -4.37
N VAL A 103 -8.19 -8.96 -4.74
CA VAL A 103 -9.41 -9.75 -4.45
C VAL A 103 -9.16 -10.85 -3.42
N ARG A 104 -7.93 -11.39 -3.33
CA ARG A 104 -7.56 -12.43 -2.38
C ARG A 104 -6.20 -12.19 -1.75
N VAL A 105 -6.04 -12.59 -0.49
CA VAL A 105 -4.80 -12.38 0.27
C VAL A 105 -4.39 -13.65 1.00
N MET A 106 -3.13 -14.06 0.85
CA MET A 106 -2.45 -15.00 1.72
C MET A 106 -1.42 -14.22 2.55
N GLY A 107 -1.50 -14.32 3.89
CA GLY A 107 -0.65 -13.59 4.81
C GLY A 107 0.15 -14.47 5.75
N ARG A 108 1.33 -13.99 6.13
CA ARG A 108 2.13 -14.53 7.23
C ARG A 108 2.75 -13.39 8.01
N SER A 109 2.73 -13.47 9.33
CA SER A 109 3.34 -12.46 10.21
C SER A 109 4.02 -13.13 11.40
N SER A 110 5.02 -12.46 11.94
CA SER A 110 5.77 -12.91 13.12
C SER A 110 6.19 -11.71 13.95
N GLN A 111 6.29 -11.90 15.26
CA GLN A 111 6.93 -10.99 16.19
C GLN A 111 8.25 -11.67 16.58
N LEU A 112 9.38 -11.08 16.18
CA LEU A 112 10.69 -11.73 16.25
C LEU A 112 11.69 -10.99 17.13
N VAL A 113 11.71 -9.67 17.08
CA VAL A 113 12.78 -8.84 17.64
C VAL A 113 12.25 -7.73 18.53
N LEU A 114 11.22 -7.01 18.09
CA LEU A 114 10.67 -5.90 18.86
C LEU A 114 9.88 -6.45 20.05
N PRO A 115 10.00 -5.80 21.24
CA PRO A 115 9.17 -6.17 22.37
C PRO A 115 7.70 -5.81 22.12
N GLY A 116 6.79 -6.53 22.78
CA GLY A 116 5.35 -6.36 22.63
C GLY A 116 4.68 -7.57 22.01
N ASP A 117 3.46 -7.41 21.55
CA ASP A 117 2.58 -8.44 21.03
C ASP A 117 2.19 -8.24 19.55
N ASN A 118 2.67 -7.14 18.93
CA ASN A 118 2.39 -6.83 17.53
C ASN A 118 3.46 -7.43 16.59
N PRO A 119 3.07 -7.96 15.44
CA PRO A 119 4.02 -8.41 14.45
C PRO A 119 4.97 -7.30 14.00
N ASP A 120 6.27 -7.61 13.98
CA ASP A 120 7.33 -6.73 13.49
C ASP A 120 7.83 -7.12 12.10
N VAL A 121 7.43 -8.29 11.61
CA VAL A 121 7.66 -8.78 10.23
C VAL A 121 6.37 -9.37 9.68
N ALA A 122 6.04 -9.05 8.44
CA ALA A 122 4.91 -9.66 7.74
C ALA A 122 5.15 -9.74 6.23
N ASN A 123 4.53 -10.75 5.61
CA ASN A 123 4.53 -10.96 4.16
C ASN A 123 3.10 -11.24 3.69
N LEU A 124 2.71 -10.64 2.57
CA LEU A 124 1.45 -10.87 1.90
C LEU A 124 1.70 -11.31 0.45
N ILE A 125 0.94 -12.30 0.00
CA ILE A 125 0.70 -12.59 -1.40
C ILE A 125 -0.69 -12.04 -1.72
N LEU A 126 -0.78 -11.16 -2.71
CA LEU A 126 -1.96 -10.44 -3.12
C LEU A 126 -2.36 -10.89 -4.54
N GLU A 127 -3.55 -11.41 -4.70
CA GLU A 127 -4.11 -11.72 -6.02
C GLU A 127 -5.00 -10.56 -6.47
N HIS A 128 -4.71 -10.02 -7.64
CA HIS A 128 -5.47 -8.92 -8.24
C HIS A 128 -6.62 -9.44 -9.11
N GLU A 129 -7.64 -8.60 -9.30
CA GLU A 129 -8.81 -8.89 -10.15
C GLU A 129 -8.41 -9.29 -11.59
N SER A 130 -7.31 -8.74 -12.10
CA SER A 130 -6.74 -9.09 -13.42
C SER A 130 -6.12 -10.50 -13.49
N GLY A 131 -5.99 -11.20 -12.35
CA GLY A 131 -5.23 -12.43 -12.19
C GLY A 131 -3.72 -12.23 -11.97
N ALA A 132 -3.23 -11.00 -11.92
CA ALA A 132 -1.84 -10.70 -11.56
C ALA A 132 -1.60 -10.98 -10.07
N ILE A 133 -0.35 -11.27 -9.70
CA ILE A 133 0.04 -11.58 -8.33
C ILE A 133 1.09 -10.59 -7.85
N SER A 134 0.92 -10.06 -6.64
CA SER A 134 1.92 -9.22 -5.98
C SER A 134 2.40 -9.82 -4.67
N ASN A 135 3.68 -9.59 -4.35
CA ASN A 135 4.26 -9.92 -3.05
C ASN A 135 4.59 -8.62 -2.32
N LEU A 136 4.18 -8.52 -1.06
CA LEU A 136 4.52 -7.39 -0.19
C LEU A 136 5.14 -7.90 1.10
N THR A 137 6.39 -7.48 1.35
CA THR A 137 7.07 -7.71 2.63
C THR A 137 7.19 -6.40 3.40
N ALA A 138 6.94 -6.43 4.70
CA ALA A 138 7.13 -5.30 5.60
C ALA A 138 7.87 -5.72 6.86
N SER A 139 8.81 -4.89 7.33
CA SER A 139 9.56 -5.15 8.57
C SER A 139 9.88 -3.86 9.31
N TYR A 140 9.82 -3.93 10.63
CA TYR A 140 10.38 -2.94 11.56
C TYR A 140 11.72 -3.37 12.18
N ALA A 141 12.10 -4.63 11.98
CA ALA A 141 13.24 -5.27 12.60
C ALA A 141 14.45 -5.42 11.65
N SER A 142 14.47 -4.64 10.59
CA SER A 142 15.59 -4.64 9.62
C SER A 142 16.68 -3.65 10.07
N ALA A 143 17.95 -4.00 9.84
CA ALA A 143 19.10 -3.20 10.22
C ALA A 143 19.18 -1.83 9.50
N SER A 144 18.41 -1.64 8.42
CA SER A 144 18.37 -0.38 7.68
C SER A 144 16.99 -0.13 7.07
N GLU A 145 16.72 1.12 6.74
CA GLU A 145 15.57 1.44 5.88
C GLU A 145 15.84 0.99 4.45
N TYR A 146 14.89 0.25 3.87
CA TYR A 146 14.93 -0.15 2.48
C TYR A 146 13.53 -0.21 1.88
N TYR A 147 13.38 0.42 0.74
CA TYR A 147 12.14 0.48 -0.02
C TYR A 147 12.39 -0.02 -1.43
N MET A 148 11.53 -0.93 -1.90
CA MET A 148 11.64 -1.48 -3.25
C MET A 148 10.24 -1.77 -3.79
N MET A 149 10.05 -1.53 -5.09
CA MET A 149 8.87 -2.00 -5.82
C MET A 149 9.24 -2.27 -7.28
N ASN A 150 9.03 -3.50 -7.71
CA ASN A 150 9.22 -3.94 -9.09
C ASN A 150 7.86 -4.28 -9.70
N ILE A 151 7.60 -3.81 -10.90
CA ILE A 151 6.37 -4.09 -11.66
C ILE A 151 6.76 -4.79 -12.96
N TYR A 152 6.12 -5.92 -13.23
CA TYR A 152 6.41 -6.75 -14.38
C TYR A 152 5.19 -6.81 -15.30
N GLY A 153 5.37 -6.36 -16.52
CA GLY A 153 4.41 -6.50 -17.60
C GLY A 153 4.94 -7.38 -18.71
N LYS A 154 4.06 -7.75 -19.63
CA LYS A 154 4.42 -8.57 -20.80
C LYS A 154 5.44 -7.90 -21.72
N GLU A 155 5.39 -6.56 -21.85
CA GLU A 155 6.21 -5.81 -22.81
C GLU A 155 7.28 -4.93 -22.14
N MET A 156 7.09 -4.58 -20.85
CA MET A 156 8.05 -3.78 -20.08
C MET A 156 8.01 -4.18 -18.61
N SER A 157 9.15 -4.04 -17.94
CA SER A 157 9.26 -4.13 -16.48
C SER A 157 9.91 -2.86 -15.94
N ALA A 158 9.50 -2.42 -14.75
CA ALA A 158 10.10 -1.30 -14.03
C ALA A 158 10.60 -1.76 -12.67
N TYR A 159 11.72 -1.20 -12.25
CA TYR A 159 12.43 -1.56 -11.03
C TYR A 159 12.74 -0.28 -10.24
N TYR A 160 12.21 -0.19 -9.05
CA TYR A 160 12.51 0.91 -8.13
C TYR A 160 13.10 0.36 -6.84
N ASP A 161 14.20 0.92 -6.41
CA ASP A 161 14.71 0.75 -5.06
C ASP A 161 15.30 2.06 -4.51
N LEU A 162 15.40 2.14 -3.17
CA LEU A 162 15.82 3.35 -2.45
C LEU A 162 17.21 3.85 -2.88
N PHE A 163 18.12 2.95 -3.24
CA PHE A 163 19.52 3.29 -3.55
C PHE A 163 19.78 3.37 -5.05
N GLY A 164 19.11 2.53 -5.85
CA GLY A 164 19.29 2.43 -7.29
C GLY A 164 18.37 3.34 -8.10
N GLY A 165 17.35 3.94 -7.47
CA GLY A 165 16.36 4.76 -8.15
C GLY A 165 15.44 3.94 -9.06
N LEU A 166 14.85 4.62 -10.05
CA LEU A 166 13.92 4.01 -11.00
C LEU A 166 14.65 3.62 -12.28
N ARG A 167 14.39 2.41 -12.75
CA ARG A 167 14.89 1.86 -14.02
C ARG A 167 13.77 1.08 -14.70
N TYR A 168 13.83 0.96 -16.01
CA TYR A 168 12.95 0.07 -16.76
C TYR A 168 13.70 -0.74 -17.81
N LEU A 169 13.08 -1.82 -18.27
CA LEU A 169 13.59 -2.69 -19.33
C LEU A 169 12.41 -3.09 -20.22
N LYS A 170 12.52 -2.86 -21.51
CA LYS A 170 11.54 -3.35 -22.49
C LYS A 170 11.85 -4.78 -22.90
N ARG A 171 10.85 -5.46 -23.40
CA ARG A 171 10.99 -6.81 -23.93
C ARG A 171 12.09 -6.88 -24.98
N HIS A 172 12.89 -7.94 -24.92
CA HIS A 172 14.07 -8.21 -25.77
C HIS A 172 15.28 -7.27 -25.56
N GLU A 173 15.20 -6.28 -24.71
CA GLU A 173 16.37 -5.51 -24.28
C GLU A 173 17.18 -6.27 -23.23
N VAL A 174 18.50 -6.06 -23.22
CA VAL A 174 19.41 -6.68 -22.25
C VAL A 174 20.02 -5.64 -21.28
N LYS A 175 19.72 -4.36 -21.49
CA LYS A 175 20.25 -3.25 -20.67
C LYS A 175 19.12 -2.35 -20.23
N SER A 176 19.00 -2.17 -18.92
CA SER A 176 17.99 -1.30 -18.35
C SER A 176 18.31 0.19 -18.59
N HIS A 177 17.26 0.98 -18.63
CA HIS A 177 17.29 2.43 -18.76
C HIS A 177 16.99 3.07 -17.41
N ALA A 178 17.89 3.96 -16.94
CA ALA A 178 17.60 4.78 -15.77
C ALA A 178 16.56 5.85 -16.12
N VAL A 179 15.66 6.11 -15.17
CA VAL A 179 14.65 7.16 -15.30
C VAL A 179 14.96 8.26 -14.31
N ALA A 180 15.20 9.47 -14.82
CA ALA A 180 15.25 10.65 -13.96
C ALA A 180 13.82 11.02 -13.55
N VAL A 181 13.58 11.04 -12.25
CA VAL A 181 12.30 11.47 -11.68
C VAL A 181 12.55 12.66 -10.78
N ASP A 182 11.68 13.64 -10.85
CA ASP A 182 11.75 14.80 -9.97
C ASP A 182 11.52 14.40 -8.51
N LYS A 183 12.26 15.02 -7.62
CA LYS A 183 12.02 14.90 -6.19
C LYS A 183 10.76 15.68 -5.85
N VAL A 184 9.70 14.99 -5.55
CA VAL A 184 8.40 15.56 -5.15
C VAL A 184 8.31 15.56 -3.62
N ASP A 185 7.87 16.67 -3.05
CA ASP A 185 7.33 16.69 -1.69
C ASP A 185 5.95 16.01 -1.74
N ASP A 186 5.92 14.73 -1.41
CA ASP A 186 4.74 13.87 -1.57
C ASP A 186 3.59 14.27 -0.63
N ILE A 187 3.90 14.84 0.54
CA ILE A 187 2.89 15.38 1.47
C ILE A 187 2.28 16.66 0.91
N ARG A 188 3.10 17.56 0.39
CA ARG A 188 2.61 18.78 -0.25
C ARG A 188 1.75 18.47 -1.47
N ALA A 189 2.21 17.53 -2.32
CA ALA A 189 1.45 17.11 -3.50
C ALA A 189 0.07 16.51 -3.13
N GLU A 190 -0.02 15.81 -2.01
CA GLU A 190 -1.29 15.29 -1.47
C GLU A 190 -2.22 16.43 -1.04
N LEU A 191 -1.70 17.42 -0.31
CA LEU A 191 -2.48 18.57 0.15
C LEU A 191 -2.92 19.46 -1.02
N ASP A 192 -2.05 19.70 -2.01
CA ASP A 192 -2.36 20.47 -3.21
C ASP A 192 -3.47 19.79 -4.04
N GLU A 193 -3.43 18.46 -4.17
CA GLU A 193 -4.51 17.71 -4.84
C GLU A 193 -5.83 17.83 -4.07
N PHE A 194 -5.82 17.68 -2.75
CA PHE A 194 -7.03 17.81 -1.94
C PHE A 194 -7.62 19.25 -2.02
N ALA A 195 -6.76 20.26 -1.99
CA ALA A 195 -7.20 21.64 -2.20
C ALA A 195 -7.83 21.85 -3.59
N GLU A 196 -7.29 21.19 -4.63
CA GLU A 196 -7.89 21.22 -5.97
C GLU A 196 -9.25 20.51 -6.00
N CYS A 197 -9.37 19.36 -5.33
CA CYS A 197 -10.65 18.65 -5.21
C CYS A 197 -11.72 19.54 -4.57
N ILE A 198 -11.38 20.29 -3.51
CA ILE A 198 -12.29 21.24 -2.85
C ILE A 198 -12.72 22.34 -3.82
N ARG A 199 -11.78 22.91 -4.60
CA ARG A 199 -12.08 23.99 -5.56
C ARG A 199 -12.92 23.53 -6.75
N THR A 200 -12.74 22.30 -7.19
CA THR A 200 -13.36 21.78 -8.42
C THR A 200 -14.57 20.87 -8.17
N GLY A 201 -14.77 20.42 -6.93
CA GLY A 201 -15.80 19.43 -6.57
C GLY A 201 -15.48 18.01 -7.05
N LYS A 202 -14.26 17.74 -7.57
CA LYS A 202 -13.83 16.39 -7.95
C LYS A 202 -13.52 15.54 -6.72
N PRO A 203 -13.82 14.23 -6.75
CA PRO A 203 -13.44 13.34 -5.67
C PRO A 203 -11.91 13.22 -5.55
N PRO A 204 -11.35 13.12 -4.33
CA PRO A 204 -9.94 12.80 -4.13
C PRO A 204 -9.56 11.42 -4.69
N GLU A 205 -8.32 11.26 -5.12
CA GLU A 205 -7.81 9.94 -5.55
C GLU A 205 -7.80 8.89 -4.42
N THR A 206 -7.71 9.36 -3.18
CA THR A 206 -7.65 8.53 -1.96
C THR A 206 -8.82 8.86 -1.05
N ASP A 207 -10.04 8.65 -1.55
CA ASP A 207 -11.25 8.89 -0.79
C ASP A 207 -11.47 7.87 0.35
N GLY A 208 -12.54 8.04 1.11
CA GLY A 208 -12.85 7.18 2.25
C GLY A 208 -13.13 5.73 1.87
N TYR A 209 -13.79 5.48 0.73
CA TYR A 209 -14.07 4.11 0.28
C TYR A 209 -12.81 3.40 -0.22
N TRP A 210 -11.93 4.13 -0.92
CA TRP A 210 -10.60 3.62 -1.28
C TRP A 210 -9.81 3.21 -0.04
N ALA A 211 -9.84 4.06 0.99
CA ALA A 211 -9.13 3.80 2.23
C ALA A 211 -9.70 2.62 3.02
N ALA A 212 -11.02 2.47 3.07
CA ALA A 212 -11.69 1.33 3.70
C ALA A 212 -11.36 0.01 2.96
N ARG A 213 -11.27 0.05 1.61
CA ARG A 213 -10.84 -1.09 0.81
C ARG A 213 -9.38 -1.48 1.09
N ASN A 214 -8.46 -0.52 1.12
CA ASN A 214 -7.06 -0.79 1.49
C ASN A 214 -6.94 -1.39 2.89
N LEU A 215 -7.77 -0.92 3.83
CA LEU A 215 -7.85 -1.51 5.16
C LEU A 215 -8.34 -2.96 5.10
N ALA A 216 -9.36 -3.26 4.27
CA ALA A 216 -9.87 -4.63 4.10
C ALA A 216 -8.79 -5.57 3.56
N VAL A 217 -7.93 -5.14 2.64
CA VAL A 217 -6.79 -5.94 2.16
C VAL A 217 -5.82 -6.26 3.30
N ILE A 218 -5.49 -5.28 4.14
CA ILE A 218 -4.62 -5.49 5.31
C ILE A 218 -5.28 -6.47 6.30
N LYS A 219 -6.56 -6.27 6.60
CA LYS A 219 -7.32 -7.15 7.51
C LYS A 219 -7.41 -8.58 6.99
N ALA A 220 -7.63 -8.75 5.68
CA ALA A 220 -7.57 -10.05 5.03
C ALA A 220 -6.20 -10.73 5.23
N GLY A 221 -5.11 -9.98 5.11
CA GLY A 221 -3.75 -10.48 5.39
C GLY A 221 -3.53 -10.89 6.84
N VAL A 222 -4.00 -10.08 7.79
CA VAL A 222 -3.93 -10.38 9.24
C VAL A 222 -4.75 -11.64 9.56
N ARG A 223 -5.97 -11.72 9.04
CA ARG A 223 -6.86 -12.89 9.19
C ARG A 223 -6.25 -14.14 8.56
N SER A 224 -5.68 -14.01 7.37
CA SER A 224 -4.99 -15.12 6.69
C SER A 224 -3.80 -15.64 7.51
N ALA A 225 -2.99 -14.76 8.10
CA ALA A 225 -1.87 -15.17 8.96
C ALA A 225 -2.35 -15.95 10.20
N ARG A 226 -3.51 -15.57 10.76
CA ARG A 226 -4.13 -16.25 11.91
C ARG A 226 -4.75 -17.58 11.53
N GLU A 227 -5.50 -17.64 10.42
CA GLU A 227 -6.28 -18.82 10.01
C GLU A 227 -5.48 -19.80 9.14
N GLY A 228 -4.34 -19.40 8.59
CA GLY A 228 -3.50 -20.22 7.72
C GLY A 228 -4.13 -20.56 6.36
N ARG A 229 -5.07 -19.73 5.89
CA ARG A 229 -5.77 -19.90 4.61
C ARG A 229 -5.79 -18.61 3.78
N LEU A 230 -6.06 -18.78 2.50
CA LEU A 230 -6.38 -17.68 1.59
C LEU A 230 -7.70 -17.01 2.04
N ILE A 231 -7.73 -15.68 2.07
CA ILE A 231 -8.91 -14.88 2.45
C ILE A 231 -9.36 -14.05 1.24
N GLU A 232 -10.65 -14.13 0.92
CA GLU A 232 -11.28 -13.20 -0.02
C GLU A 232 -11.43 -11.82 0.65
N VAL A 233 -11.04 -10.75 -0.03
CA VAL A 233 -11.21 -9.39 0.50
C VAL A 233 -12.70 -9.07 0.73
N ALA A 234 -13.58 -9.65 -0.09
CA ALA A 234 -15.03 -9.54 0.07
C ALA A 234 -15.53 -10.06 1.43
N GLU A 235 -14.95 -11.17 1.97
CA GLU A 235 -15.31 -11.68 3.30
C GLU A 235 -15.09 -10.61 4.40
N VAL A 236 -14.02 -9.82 4.27
CA VAL A 236 -13.67 -8.77 5.23
C VAL A 236 -14.55 -7.54 5.06
N LEU A 237 -14.86 -7.18 3.82
CA LEU A 237 -15.77 -6.07 3.52
C LEU A 237 -17.19 -6.36 4.03
N GLU A 238 -17.66 -7.60 3.91
CA GLU A 238 -18.97 -8.04 4.38
C GLU A 238 -19.05 -8.17 5.92
N SER A 239 -17.98 -8.66 6.55
CA SER A 239 -17.93 -8.78 8.01
C SER A 239 -17.70 -7.44 8.72
N GLY A 240 -17.09 -6.48 8.04
CA GLY A 240 -16.75 -5.17 8.58
C GLY A 240 -15.59 -5.16 9.59
N GLU A 241 -14.75 -6.22 9.65
CA GLU A 241 -13.61 -6.38 10.56
C GLU A 241 -12.66 -5.16 10.60
#